data_c166667d313c31b4363b68390ab1b736
#
_entry.id   c166667d313c31b4363b68390ab1b736
#
_cell.length_a   1.000
_cell.length_b   1.000
_cell.length_c   1.000
_cell.angle_alpha   90.00
_cell.angle_beta   90.00
_cell.angle_gamma   90.00
#
_symmetry.space_group_name_H-M   'P 1'
#
loop_
_entity.id
_entity.type
_entity.pdbx_description
1 polymer ?
#
loop_
_entity_poly.entity_id
_entity_poly.type
_entity_poly.pdbx_seq_one_letter_code
_entity_poly.pdbx_strand_id
1 'polypeptide(L)'
;MTRDDTIDLLAVLKAAYPNFYRGMTAKEANGVVDLWWEMFKDQPAPVVGMAVKALIATDTKGFPPHIGAVKEAIGKLMQPNEMTPQEAWALVNQATRRSTYYAQEEFDKLPPVVRRIVGTPMQLKEWAAMDSDTLQSVIASNFQRSYKVKAEKEREFIALPAEIRQMSEQLAAGMALPALPGSTEGEPAKDQKYWIERLKEE
;
A
#
# COMPACT_ATOMS: atom_id res chain seq x y z
N MET A 1 -5.79 15.37 4.47
CA MET A 1 -5.40 16.49 3.58
C MET A 1 -6.65 17.17 3.07
N THR A 2 -6.72 18.49 3.09
CA THR A 2 -7.84 19.27 2.51
C THR A 2 -7.69 19.45 1.00
N ARG A 3 -8.73 19.95 0.34
CA ARG A 3 -8.66 20.27 -1.09
C ARG A 3 -7.68 21.44 -1.36
N ASP A 4 -7.61 22.42 -0.46
CA ASP A 4 -6.68 23.55 -0.56
C ASP A 4 -5.23 23.07 -0.41
N ASP A 5 -4.93 22.20 0.56
CA ASP A 5 -3.61 21.56 0.66
C ASP A 5 -3.22 20.84 -0.64
N THR A 6 -4.20 20.26 -1.33
CA THR A 6 -3.97 19.57 -2.61
C THR A 6 -3.62 20.55 -3.73
N ILE A 7 -4.28 21.71 -3.75
CA ILE A 7 -3.98 22.79 -4.73
C ILE A 7 -2.54 23.28 -4.51
N ASP A 8 -2.15 23.51 -3.24
CA ASP A 8 -0.79 23.94 -2.92
C ASP A 8 0.26 22.89 -3.31
N LEU A 9 -0.03 21.61 -3.07
CA LEU A 9 0.83 20.50 -3.47
C LEU A 9 1.02 20.44 -4.98
N LEU A 10 -0.07 20.56 -5.75
CA LEU A 10 -0.04 20.54 -7.21
C LEU A 10 0.64 21.79 -7.78
N ALA A 11 0.56 22.94 -7.09
CA ALA A 11 1.34 24.13 -7.45
C ALA A 11 2.85 23.88 -7.33
N VAL A 12 3.29 23.14 -6.32
CA VAL A 12 4.70 22.71 -6.19
C VAL A 12 5.11 21.80 -7.35
N LEU A 13 4.27 20.81 -7.71
CA LEU A 13 4.52 19.94 -8.86
C LEU A 13 4.57 20.72 -10.18
N LYS A 14 3.67 21.65 -10.37
CA LYS A 14 3.67 22.54 -11.55
C LYS A 14 4.93 23.39 -11.64
N ALA A 15 5.43 23.88 -10.50
CA ALA A 15 6.67 24.65 -10.46
C ALA A 15 7.90 23.78 -10.78
N ALA A 16 7.92 22.53 -10.31
CA ALA A 16 8.99 21.58 -10.59
C ALA A 16 8.97 21.03 -12.03
N TYR A 17 7.77 20.86 -12.61
CA TYR A 17 7.55 20.25 -13.95
C TYR A 17 6.67 21.12 -14.86
N PRO A 18 7.08 22.35 -15.21
CA PRO A 18 6.20 23.32 -15.88
C PRO A 18 5.70 22.86 -17.25
N ASN A 19 6.46 22.03 -17.94
CA ASN A 19 6.09 21.55 -19.28
C ASN A 19 4.90 20.59 -19.27
N PHE A 20 4.71 19.81 -18.19
CA PHE A 20 3.61 18.86 -18.06
C PHE A 20 2.25 19.52 -17.78
N TYR A 21 2.29 20.69 -17.17
CA TYR A 21 1.06 21.42 -16.77
C TYR A 21 0.77 22.61 -17.69
N ARG A 22 1.52 22.73 -18.80
CA ARG A 22 1.33 23.83 -19.78
C ARG A 22 0.06 23.59 -20.59
N GLY A 23 -0.77 24.63 -20.73
CA GLY A 23 -1.98 24.58 -21.56
C GLY A 23 -3.18 23.88 -20.93
N MET A 24 -3.06 23.39 -19.69
CA MET A 24 -4.17 22.78 -18.96
C MET A 24 -5.30 23.80 -18.75
N THR A 25 -6.52 23.43 -19.12
CA THR A 25 -7.72 24.23 -18.88
C THR A 25 -8.10 24.20 -17.39
N ALA A 26 -8.90 25.16 -16.94
CA ALA A 26 -9.40 25.20 -15.58
C ALA A 26 -10.22 23.93 -15.20
N LYS A 27 -10.96 23.37 -16.16
CA LYS A 27 -11.73 22.12 -15.94
C LYS A 27 -10.80 20.93 -15.72
N GLU A 28 -9.77 20.79 -16.54
CA GLU A 28 -8.76 19.72 -16.38
C GLU A 28 -7.98 19.86 -15.07
N ALA A 29 -7.56 21.09 -14.73
CA ALA A 29 -6.88 21.36 -13.47
C ALA A 29 -7.75 20.98 -12.26
N ASN A 30 -9.04 21.33 -12.27
CA ASN A 30 -9.97 20.91 -11.21
C ASN A 30 -10.11 19.39 -11.12
N GLY A 31 -10.21 18.69 -12.25
CA GLY A 31 -10.26 17.23 -12.28
C GLY A 31 -9.01 16.58 -11.66
N VAL A 32 -7.82 17.13 -11.93
CA VAL A 32 -6.58 16.68 -11.32
C VAL A 32 -6.59 16.92 -9.80
N VAL A 33 -7.04 18.11 -9.37
CA VAL A 33 -7.16 18.44 -7.93
C VAL A 33 -8.11 17.47 -7.24
N ASP A 34 -9.29 17.22 -7.82
CA ASP A 34 -10.31 16.36 -7.23
C ASP A 34 -9.81 14.92 -7.11
N LEU A 35 -9.14 14.38 -8.15
CA LEU A 35 -8.54 13.06 -8.13
C LEU A 35 -7.46 12.95 -7.05
N TRP A 36 -6.54 13.90 -6.99
CA TRP A 36 -5.46 13.88 -6.00
C TRP A 36 -6.02 14.03 -4.58
N TRP A 37 -6.97 14.93 -4.37
CA TRP A 37 -7.63 15.07 -3.08
C TRP A 37 -8.30 13.76 -2.64
N GLU A 38 -9.08 13.14 -3.51
CA GLU A 38 -9.74 11.86 -3.22
C GLU A 38 -8.74 10.78 -2.81
N MET A 39 -7.60 10.71 -3.48
CA MET A 39 -6.58 9.70 -3.21
C MET A 39 -5.78 9.94 -1.91
N PHE A 40 -5.74 11.18 -1.42
CA PHE A 40 -4.91 11.56 -0.27
C PHE A 40 -5.69 12.22 0.88
N LYS A 41 -7.03 12.33 0.80
CA LYS A 41 -7.86 12.96 1.86
C LYS A 41 -7.61 12.39 3.26
N ASP A 42 -7.33 11.08 3.36
CA ASP A 42 -7.08 10.36 4.60
C ASP A 42 -5.63 10.51 5.12
N GLN A 43 -4.76 11.18 4.36
CA GLN A 43 -3.35 11.35 4.73
C GLN A 43 -3.09 12.74 5.31
N PRO A 44 -2.17 12.86 6.29
CA PRO A 44 -1.73 14.18 6.76
C PRO A 44 -1.01 14.96 5.64
N ALA A 45 -1.43 16.20 5.38
CA ALA A 45 -0.85 17.03 4.33
C ALA A 45 0.70 17.20 4.45
N PRO A 46 1.30 17.37 5.65
CA PRO A 46 2.75 17.43 5.77
C PRO A 46 3.48 16.19 5.27
N VAL A 47 2.90 14.99 5.50
CA VAL A 47 3.50 13.71 5.09
C VAL A 47 3.48 13.58 3.57
N VAL A 48 2.34 13.92 2.94
CA VAL A 48 2.21 13.92 1.47
C VAL A 48 3.19 14.93 0.86
N GLY A 49 3.30 16.13 1.43
CA GLY A 49 4.24 17.17 1.00
C GLY A 49 5.70 16.73 1.10
N MET A 50 6.09 16.05 2.18
CA MET A 50 7.44 15.48 2.32
C MET A 50 7.72 14.40 1.28
N ALA A 51 6.76 13.50 1.03
CA ALA A 51 6.90 12.45 0.03
C ALA A 51 7.09 13.03 -1.38
N VAL A 52 6.28 14.02 -1.75
CA VAL A 52 6.40 14.70 -3.05
C VAL A 52 7.74 15.40 -3.19
N LYS A 53 8.18 16.15 -2.16
CA LYS A 53 9.50 16.82 -2.17
C LYS A 53 10.65 15.82 -2.28
N ALA A 54 10.58 14.69 -1.59
CA ALA A 54 11.59 13.64 -1.68
C ALA A 54 11.66 13.06 -3.11
N LEU A 55 10.51 12.80 -3.74
CA LEU A 55 10.45 12.31 -5.12
C LEU A 55 10.99 13.33 -6.12
N ILE A 56 10.66 14.63 -5.97
CA ILE A 56 11.22 15.70 -6.80
C ILE A 56 12.74 15.76 -6.66
N ALA A 57 13.25 15.68 -5.43
CA ALA A 57 14.69 15.77 -5.15
C ALA A 57 15.50 14.59 -5.72
N THR A 58 14.87 13.44 -5.89
CA THR A 58 15.52 12.22 -6.42
C THR A 58 15.16 11.93 -7.88
N ASP A 59 14.34 12.79 -8.51
CA ASP A 59 13.95 12.60 -9.90
C ASP A 59 15.11 12.90 -10.85
N THR A 60 15.42 11.91 -11.69
CA THR A 60 16.45 12.01 -12.74
C THR A 60 15.84 11.99 -14.15
N LYS A 61 14.53 11.79 -14.26
CA LYS A 61 13.84 11.62 -15.54
C LYS A 61 13.08 12.86 -16.02
N GLY A 62 12.84 13.81 -15.11
CA GLY A 62 12.10 15.04 -15.41
C GLY A 62 10.59 14.83 -15.56
N PHE A 63 10.02 13.79 -14.94
CA PHE A 63 8.59 13.46 -14.98
C PHE A 63 7.96 13.65 -13.60
N PRO A 64 6.76 14.30 -13.52
CA PRO A 64 6.06 14.43 -12.26
C PRO A 64 5.72 13.05 -11.69
N PRO A 65 5.85 12.86 -10.36
CA PRO A 65 5.49 11.60 -9.72
C PRO A 65 3.99 11.34 -9.87
N HIS A 66 3.63 10.13 -10.21
CA HIS A 66 2.24 9.67 -10.21
C HIS A 66 1.79 9.33 -8.77
N ILE A 67 0.47 9.27 -8.56
CA ILE A 67 -0.16 9.03 -7.26
C ILE A 67 0.42 7.78 -6.56
N GLY A 68 0.63 6.67 -7.28
CA GLY A 68 1.18 5.44 -6.73
C GLY A 68 2.60 5.62 -6.18
N ALA A 69 3.47 6.36 -6.89
CA ALA A 69 4.83 6.66 -6.42
C ALA A 69 4.82 7.49 -5.13
N VAL A 70 3.89 8.46 -5.03
CA VAL A 70 3.73 9.26 -3.80
C VAL A 70 3.25 8.39 -2.63
N LYS A 71 2.29 7.49 -2.85
CA LYS A 71 1.83 6.55 -1.82
C LYS A 71 2.94 5.60 -1.36
N GLU A 72 3.75 5.09 -2.27
CA GLU A 72 4.91 4.28 -1.93
C GLU A 72 5.94 5.07 -1.10
N ALA A 73 6.21 6.31 -1.47
CA ALA A 73 7.12 7.18 -0.72
C ALA A 73 6.57 7.49 0.68
N ILE A 74 5.26 7.72 0.84
CA ILE A 74 4.60 7.86 2.14
C ILE A 74 4.81 6.60 2.98
N GLY A 75 4.60 5.41 2.41
CA GLY A 75 4.82 4.14 3.10
C GLY A 75 6.24 4.03 3.65
N LYS A 76 7.25 4.36 2.84
CA LYS A 76 8.66 4.37 3.25
C LYS A 76 8.96 5.40 4.35
N LEU A 77 8.34 6.57 4.30
CA LEU A 77 8.53 7.61 5.33
C LEU A 77 7.87 7.25 6.65
N MET A 78 6.72 6.59 6.62
CA MET A 78 5.98 6.21 7.83
C MET A 78 6.50 4.93 8.49
N GLN A 79 7.19 4.07 7.75
CA GLN A 79 7.75 2.81 8.23
C GLN A 79 9.24 2.68 7.89
N PRO A 80 10.09 3.60 8.38
CA PRO A 80 11.52 3.58 8.03
C PRO A 80 12.26 2.34 8.55
N ASN A 81 11.70 1.65 9.55
CA ASN A 81 12.26 0.47 10.20
C ASN A 81 11.45 -0.79 9.87
N GLU A 82 10.97 -0.92 8.63
CA GLU A 82 10.32 -2.17 8.22
C GLU A 82 11.33 -3.32 8.31
N MET A 83 10.93 -4.37 9.04
CA MET A 83 11.75 -5.55 9.26
C MET A 83 12.08 -6.24 7.94
N THR A 84 13.35 -6.49 7.71
CA THR A 84 13.80 -7.27 6.55
C THR A 84 13.41 -8.75 6.69
N PRO A 85 13.33 -9.49 5.57
CA PRO A 85 13.07 -10.94 5.63
C PRO A 85 14.09 -11.71 6.48
N GLN A 86 15.34 -11.24 6.51
CA GLN A 86 16.41 -11.83 7.33
C GLN A 86 16.20 -11.57 8.82
N GLU A 87 15.82 -10.35 9.21
CA GLU A 87 15.49 -10.01 10.59
C GLU A 87 14.25 -10.78 11.07
N ALA A 88 13.21 -10.87 10.22
CA ALA A 88 12.02 -11.66 10.51
C ALA A 88 12.39 -13.14 10.74
N TRP A 89 13.24 -13.71 9.90
CA TRP A 89 13.75 -15.07 10.10
C TRP A 89 14.58 -15.21 11.37
N ALA A 90 15.41 -14.24 11.71
CA ALA A 90 16.20 -14.27 12.95
C ALA A 90 15.29 -14.39 14.20
N LEU A 91 14.16 -13.66 14.22
CA LEU A 91 13.16 -13.80 15.30
C LEU A 91 12.54 -15.19 15.34
N VAL A 92 12.16 -15.74 14.19
CA VAL A 92 11.60 -17.10 14.08
C VAL A 92 12.63 -18.14 14.56
N ASN A 93 13.87 -18.03 14.11
CA ASN A 93 14.94 -18.94 14.51
C ASN A 93 15.21 -18.88 16.04
N GLN A 94 15.15 -17.68 16.63
CA GLN A 94 15.24 -17.51 18.08
C GLN A 94 14.06 -18.16 18.79
N ALA A 95 12.83 -17.95 18.32
CA ALA A 95 11.62 -18.56 18.86
C ALA A 95 11.67 -20.10 18.77
N THR A 96 12.14 -20.64 17.62
CA THR A 96 12.28 -22.07 17.37
C THR A 96 13.20 -22.73 18.41
N ARG A 97 14.33 -22.13 18.77
CA ARG A 97 15.27 -22.68 19.77
C ARG A 97 14.64 -22.89 21.17
N ARG A 98 13.60 -22.11 21.48
CA ARG A 98 12.90 -22.15 22.79
C ARG A 98 11.57 -22.88 22.73
N SER A 99 11.09 -23.19 21.52
CA SER A 99 9.75 -23.72 21.31
C SER A 99 9.53 -25.15 21.80
N THR A 100 10.60 -25.91 22.12
CA THR A 100 10.46 -27.28 22.66
C THR A 100 9.54 -27.31 23.86
N TYR A 101 9.62 -26.32 24.75
CA TYR A 101 8.83 -26.24 26.00
C TYR A 101 7.87 -25.02 26.00
N TYR A 102 8.18 -23.97 25.30
CA TYR A 102 7.49 -22.67 25.37
C TYR A 102 6.93 -22.24 24.01
N ALA A 103 6.47 -23.18 23.20
CA ALA A 103 6.03 -22.91 21.81
C ALA A 103 4.96 -21.83 21.71
N GLN A 104 3.95 -21.86 22.59
CA GLN A 104 2.88 -20.86 22.59
C GLN A 104 3.40 -19.47 22.96
N GLU A 105 4.17 -19.37 24.03
CA GLU A 105 4.72 -18.11 24.52
C GLU A 105 5.67 -17.45 23.49
N GLU A 106 6.51 -18.25 22.86
CA GLU A 106 7.44 -17.76 21.83
C GLU A 106 6.71 -17.36 20.56
N PHE A 107 5.65 -18.08 20.19
CA PHE A 107 4.80 -17.72 19.05
C PHE A 107 4.07 -16.40 19.30
N ASP A 108 3.55 -16.16 20.50
CA ASP A 108 2.81 -14.95 20.85
C ASP A 108 3.69 -13.68 20.87
N LYS A 109 5.00 -13.82 21.07
CA LYS A 109 5.99 -12.74 20.99
C LYS A 109 6.29 -12.31 19.57
N LEU A 110 6.02 -13.16 18.57
CA LEU A 110 6.31 -12.85 17.17
C LEU A 110 5.38 -11.75 16.64
N PRO A 111 5.88 -10.85 15.78
CA PRO A 111 5.05 -9.86 15.11
C PRO A 111 3.89 -10.49 14.33
N PRO A 112 2.74 -9.80 14.18
CA PRO A 112 1.54 -10.37 13.52
C PRO A 112 1.78 -10.93 12.12
N VAL A 113 2.60 -10.26 11.30
CA VAL A 113 2.96 -10.72 9.95
C VAL A 113 3.75 -12.03 10.02
N VAL A 114 4.71 -12.11 10.94
CA VAL A 114 5.55 -13.30 11.14
C VAL A 114 4.69 -14.46 11.64
N ARG A 115 3.79 -14.24 12.62
CA ARG A 115 2.85 -15.25 13.11
C ARG A 115 1.98 -15.84 12.00
N ARG A 116 1.47 -14.98 11.10
CA ARG A 116 0.67 -15.43 9.94
C ARG A 116 1.44 -16.32 8.95
N ILE A 117 2.77 -16.22 8.94
CA ILE A 117 3.61 -17.05 8.07
C ILE A 117 3.99 -18.37 8.76
N VAL A 118 4.34 -18.29 10.02
CA VAL A 118 4.61 -19.50 10.85
C VAL A 118 3.35 -20.35 10.97
N GLY A 119 2.18 -19.73 11.10
CA GLY A 119 0.88 -20.38 11.15
C GLY A 119 0.46 -20.79 12.56
N THR A 120 1.20 -21.68 13.21
CA THR A 120 0.84 -22.22 14.54
C THR A 120 2.05 -22.36 15.46
N PRO A 121 1.84 -22.33 16.79
CA PRO A 121 2.91 -22.65 17.75
C PRO A 121 3.52 -24.03 17.55
N MET A 122 2.70 -25.01 17.11
CA MET A 122 3.16 -26.37 16.83
C MET A 122 4.21 -26.40 15.70
N GLN A 123 4.07 -25.53 14.70
CA GLN A 123 5.05 -25.42 13.61
C GLN A 123 6.44 -25.02 14.11
N LEU A 124 6.53 -24.12 15.11
CA LEU A 124 7.82 -23.80 15.75
C LEU A 124 8.44 -25.02 16.42
N LYS A 125 7.61 -25.83 17.06
CA LYS A 125 8.06 -27.07 17.74
C LYS A 125 8.52 -28.12 16.73
N GLU A 126 7.82 -28.28 15.60
CA GLU A 126 8.23 -29.15 14.51
C GLU A 126 9.57 -28.71 13.93
N TRP A 127 9.76 -27.41 13.70
CA TRP A 127 11.02 -26.86 13.23
C TRP A 127 12.16 -27.04 14.23
N ALA A 128 11.88 -27.00 15.53
CA ALA A 128 12.88 -27.28 16.58
C ALA A 128 13.38 -28.72 16.58
N ALA A 129 12.58 -29.65 16.04
CA ALA A 129 12.94 -31.06 15.92
C ALA A 129 13.67 -31.40 14.61
N MET A 130 13.73 -30.46 13.67
CA MET A 130 14.42 -30.66 12.39
C MET A 130 15.94 -30.52 12.54
N ASP A 131 16.67 -31.10 11.58
CA ASP A 131 18.11 -30.87 11.47
C ASP A 131 18.41 -29.39 11.10
N SER A 132 19.57 -28.92 11.57
CA SER A 132 19.97 -27.52 11.43
C SER A 132 20.14 -27.10 9.97
N ASP A 133 20.63 -28.00 9.11
CA ASP A 133 20.92 -27.68 7.71
C ASP A 133 19.62 -27.50 6.92
N THR A 134 18.65 -28.38 7.11
CA THR A 134 17.30 -28.26 6.53
C THR A 134 16.60 -26.98 7.03
N LEU A 135 16.68 -26.71 8.33
CA LEU A 135 16.09 -25.51 8.92
C LEU A 135 16.66 -24.22 8.31
N GLN A 136 17.98 -24.12 8.23
CA GLN A 136 18.66 -22.90 7.76
C GLN A 136 18.66 -22.73 6.24
N SER A 137 18.55 -23.79 5.47
CA SER A 137 18.56 -23.73 4.02
C SER A 137 17.14 -23.68 3.42
N VAL A 138 16.34 -24.71 3.69
CA VAL A 138 15.04 -24.88 3.04
C VAL A 138 13.96 -24.03 3.74
N ILE A 139 13.82 -24.19 5.04
CA ILE A 139 12.76 -23.51 5.79
C ILE A 139 13.00 -22.00 5.81
N ALA A 140 14.25 -21.57 6.08
CA ALA A 140 14.61 -20.15 6.05
C ALA A 140 14.31 -19.49 4.70
N SER A 141 14.70 -20.14 3.59
CA SER A 141 14.48 -19.60 2.24
C SER A 141 13.00 -19.50 1.92
N ASN A 142 12.21 -20.51 2.26
CA ASN A 142 10.76 -20.51 2.03
C ASN A 142 10.05 -19.45 2.89
N PHE A 143 10.44 -19.34 4.17
CA PHE A 143 9.92 -18.30 5.05
C PHE A 143 10.22 -16.91 4.54
N GLN A 144 11.48 -16.61 4.20
CA GLN A 144 11.89 -15.28 3.72
C GLN A 144 11.17 -14.88 2.43
N ARG A 145 10.97 -15.84 1.51
CA ARG A 145 10.19 -15.63 0.28
C ARG A 145 8.72 -15.33 0.60
N SER A 146 8.12 -16.10 1.48
CA SER A 146 6.74 -15.90 1.93
C SER A 146 6.56 -14.58 2.68
N TYR A 147 7.54 -14.19 3.49
CA TYR A 147 7.55 -12.91 4.20
C TYR A 147 7.56 -11.74 3.22
N LYS A 148 8.47 -11.76 2.24
CA LYS A 148 8.56 -10.71 1.22
C LYS A 148 7.21 -10.51 0.51
N VAL A 149 6.58 -11.59 0.04
CA VAL A 149 5.29 -11.53 -0.66
C VAL A 149 4.17 -11.01 0.23
N LYS A 150 4.11 -11.47 1.49
CA LYS A 150 3.05 -11.03 2.43
C LYS A 150 3.25 -9.59 2.89
N ALA A 151 4.47 -9.18 3.17
CA ALA A 151 4.79 -7.80 3.54
C ALA A 151 4.48 -6.82 2.39
N GLU A 152 4.78 -7.21 1.15
CA GLU A 152 4.46 -6.43 -0.05
C GLU A 152 2.94 -6.27 -0.22
N LYS A 153 2.17 -7.35 -0.13
CA LYS A 153 0.70 -7.30 -0.18
C LYS A 153 0.09 -6.44 0.94
N GLU A 154 0.65 -6.49 2.12
CA GLU A 154 0.17 -5.68 3.25
C GLU A 154 0.46 -4.20 3.02
N ARG A 155 1.62 -3.85 2.47
CA ARG A 155 1.93 -2.48 2.03
C ARG A 155 0.99 -1.98 0.94
N GLU A 156 0.77 -2.80 -0.09
CA GLU A 156 -0.18 -2.47 -1.16
C GLU A 156 -1.58 -2.22 -0.60
N PHE A 157 -2.04 -3.09 0.29
CA PHE A 157 -3.36 -2.95 0.93
C PHE A 157 -3.46 -1.67 1.78
N ILE A 158 -2.44 -1.35 2.58
CA ILE A 158 -2.39 -0.12 3.38
C ILE A 158 -2.34 1.13 2.51
N ALA A 159 -1.72 1.05 1.33
CA ALA A 159 -1.67 2.15 0.37
C ALA A 159 -3.01 2.45 -0.33
N LEU A 160 -3.99 1.52 -0.27
CA LEU A 160 -5.32 1.77 -0.81
C LEU A 160 -6.04 2.87 0.01
N PRO A 161 -6.91 3.69 -0.61
CA PRO A 161 -7.82 4.57 0.10
C PRO A 161 -8.66 3.80 1.14
N ALA A 162 -9.01 4.46 2.25
CA ALA A 162 -9.72 3.82 3.36
C ALA A 162 -11.05 3.18 2.91
N GLU A 163 -11.77 3.83 2.00
CA GLU A 163 -13.02 3.32 1.43
C GLU A 163 -12.81 2.00 0.67
N ILE A 164 -11.77 1.94 -0.16
CA ILE A 164 -11.42 0.72 -0.93
C ILE A 164 -11.02 -0.42 0.02
N ARG A 165 -10.28 -0.13 1.09
CA ARG A 165 -9.91 -1.13 2.09
C ARG A 165 -11.15 -1.70 2.79
N GLN A 166 -12.07 -0.84 3.24
CA GLN A 166 -13.32 -1.25 3.87
C GLN A 166 -14.19 -2.10 2.94
N MET A 167 -14.32 -1.68 1.67
CA MET A 167 -15.06 -2.47 0.66
C MET A 167 -14.40 -3.83 0.41
N SER A 168 -13.07 -3.89 0.36
CA SER A 168 -12.32 -5.14 0.21
C SER A 168 -12.52 -6.09 1.40
N GLU A 169 -12.53 -5.54 2.62
CA GLU A 169 -12.81 -6.31 3.85
C GLU A 169 -14.25 -6.84 3.88
N GLN A 170 -15.23 -6.02 3.47
CA GLN A 170 -16.63 -6.43 3.36
C GLN A 170 -16.82 -7.55 2.34
N LEU A 171 -16.16 -7.46 1.17
CA LEU A 171 -16.15 -8.54 0.17
C LEU A 171 -15.54 -9.81 0.73
N ALA A 172 -14.42 -9.72 1.42
CA ALA A 172 -13.76 -10.87 2.04
C ALA A 172 -14.62 -11.53 3.14
N ALA A 173 -15.46 -10.73 3.82
CA ALA A 173 -16.43 -11.21 4.80
C ALA A 173 -17.73 -11.76 4.17
N GLY A 174 -17.85 -11.77 2.83
CA GLY A 174 -19.08 -12.20 2.12
C GLY A 174 -20.26 -11.24 2.26
N MET A 175 -20.00 -9.99 2.64
CA MET A 175 -21.02 -8.94 2.74
C MET A 175 -21.29 -8.34 1.36
N ALA A 176 -22.56 -7.98 1.09
CA ALA A 176 -22.91 -7.26 -0.13
C ALA A 176 -22.27 -5.87 -0.12
N LEU A 177 -21.64 -5.49 -1.23
CA LEU A 177 -21.12 -4.14 -1.39
C LEU A 177 -22.26 -3.13 -1.54
N PRO A 178 -22.08 -1.90 -1.03
CA PRO A 178 -22.97 -0.80 -1.38
C PRO A 178 -22.94 -0.58 -2.89
N ALA A 179 -24.10 -0.28 -3.48
CA ALA A 179 -24.19 0.07 -4.89
C ALA A 179 -23.25 1.26 -5.20
N LEU A 180 -22.54 1.19 -6.32
CA LEU A 180 -21.71 2.31 -6.77
C LEU A 180 -22.58 3.57 -6.92
N PRO A 181 -22.11 4.74 -6.48
CA PRO A 181 -22.81 6.00 -6.72
C PRO A 181 -23.06 6.14 -8.24
N GLY A 182 -24.30 6.15 -8.67
CA GLY A 182 -24.70 6.21 -10.08
C GLY A 182 -25.20 4.90 -10.70
N SER A 183 -25.21 3.78 -9.98
CA SER A 183 -25.80 2.50 -10.44
C SER A 183 -27.30 2.36 -10.16
N THR A 184 -28.03 3.45 -9.97
CA THR A 184 -29.50 3.39 -10.01
C THR A 184 -29.91 3.10 -11.46
N GLU A 185 -30.79 2.10 -11.64
CA GLU A 185 -31.47 1.81 -12.90
C GLU A 185 -32.31 3.03 -13.32
N GLY A 186 -31.66 4.00 -13.89
CA GLY A 186 -32.19 5.23 -14.41
C GLY A 186 -31.27 5.75 -15.51
N GLU A 187 -31.78 6.49 -16.45
CA GLU A 187 -31.06 7.01 -17.62
C GLU A 187 -29.62 7.45 -17.27
N PRO A 188 -28.62 7.06 -18.08
CA PRO A 188 -27.24 7.44 -17.83
C PRO A 188 -27.13 8.95 -17.71
N ALA A 189 -26.53 9.44 -16.63
CA ALA A 189 -26.31 10.85 -16.40
C ALA A 189 -25.66 11.48 -17.65
N LYS A 190 -25.98 12.75 -17.95
CA LYS A 190 -25.46 13.45 -19.15
C LYS A 190 -23.92 13.33 -19.29
N ASP A 191 -23.23 13.20 -18.18
CA ASP A 191 -21.77 13.02 -18.15
C ASP A 191 -21.33 11.61 -18.62
N GLN A 192 -22.11 10.56 -18.38
CA GLN A 192 -21.81 9.23 -18.86
C GLN A 192 -21.96 9.12 -20.39
N LYS A 193 -22.94 9.76 -20.97
CA LYS A 193 -23.08 9.84 -22.43
C LYS A 193 -21.89 10.52 -23.09
N TYR A 194 -21.39 11.60 -22.48
CA TYR A 194 -20.21 12.33 -22.96
C TYR A 194 -18.95 11.44 -23.01
N TRP A 195 -18.69 10.65 -21.97
CA TRP A 195 -17.54 9.75 -21.94
C TRP A 195 -17.67 8.57 -22.91
N ILE A 196 -18.87 7.99 -23.05
CA ILE A 196 -19.14 6.89 -23.99
C ILE A 196 -19.02 7.35 -25.45
N GLU A 197 -19.45 8.56 -25.79
CA GLU A 197 -19.26 9.12 -27.13
C GLU A 197 -17.79 9.38 -27.43
N ARG A 198 -17.05 9.94 -26.47
CA ARG A 198 -15.63 10.26 -26.67
C ARG A 198 -14.73 9.03 -26.77
N LEU A 199 -15.07 7.92 -26.11
CA LEU A 199 -14.36 6.63 -26.24
C LEU A 199 -14.68 5.90 -27.56
N LYS A 200 -15.64 6.36 -28.34
CA LYS A 200 -16.00 5.81 -29.66
C LYS A 200 -15.39 6.59 -30.83
N GLU A 201 -14.79 7.76 -30.56
CA GLU A 201 -14.20 8.63 -31.58
C GLU A 201 -12.66 8.42 -31.75
N GLU A 202 -12.05 7.44 -31.06
CA GLU A 202 -10.72 6.92 -31.33
C GLU A 202 -10.82 5.54 -32.03
#